data_d9426aa753dfa5a3506620ae0f90e30c
#
_entry.id   d9426aa753dfa5a3506620ae0f90e30c
#
_cell.length_a   1.000
_cell.length_b   1.000
_cell.length_c   1.000
_cell.angle_alpha   90.00
_cell.angle_beta   90.00
_cell.angle_gamma   90.00
#
_symmetry.space_group_name_H-M   'P 1'
#
loop_
_entity.id
_entity.type
_entity.pdbx_description
1 polymer ?
#
loop_
_entity_poly.entity_id
_entity_poly.type
_entity_poly.pdbx_seq_one_letter_code
_entity_poly.pdbx_strand_id
1 'polypeptide(L)'
;ELVDESSPAPAAPGRPEGSRLPHEPESRRRVRSDRTRRLGAFLFLAQGPIVTFTPVWTLGVFFMGLTGGGWFTVFYIIYALPVVVIGQALMWAFSALEARRTHVRRLNAVGTWAYLVHVVCVLVFPLILVDVDDSHDIGSLLTWIGLPHFFAFTVDGAVLVVGALAGVVALAVGWMPLEE
;
A
#
# COMPACT_ATOMS: atom_id res chain seq x y z
N GLU A 1 -58.27 -13.79 44.94
CA GLU A 1 -58.09 -12.39 44.48
C GLU A 1 -56.69 -12.23 43.83
N LEU A 2 -56.65 -12.45 42.52
CA LEU A 2 -55.41 -12.30 41.68
C LEU A 2 -55.49 -10.93 41.02
N VAL A 3 -54.61 -10.02 41.44
CA VAL A 3 -54.46 -8.71 40.86
C VAL A 3 -53.54 -8.85 39.59
N ASP A 4 -54.18 -8.67 38.43
CA ASP A 4 -53.55 -8.59 37.13
C ASP A 4 -52.90 -7.19 36.96
N GLU A 5 -51.57 -7.08 37.20
CA GLU A 5 -50.78 -5.87 36.95
C GLU A 5 -50.07 -5.97 35.59
N SER A 6 -50.81 -5.98 34.51
CA SER A 6 -50.25 -5.75 33.18
C SER A 6 -50.25 -4.24 32.85
N SER A 7 -49.31 -3.52 33.47
CA SER A 7 -49.04 -2.11 33.09
C SER A 7 -48.14 -2.07 31.86
N PRO A 8 -48.55 -1.44 30.75
CA PRO A 8 -47.70 -1.33 29.58
C PRO A 8 -46.51 -0.41 29.88
N ALA A 9 -45.31 -0.89 29.60
CA ALA A 9 -44.07 -0.15 29.73
C ALA A 9 -44.09 1.15 28.88
N PRO A 10 -43.58 2.28 29.40
CA PRO A 10 -43.54 3.55 28.65
C PRO A 10 -42.68 3.42 27.41
N ALA A 11 -43.24 3.89 26.28
CA ALA A 11 -42.55 3.94 24.99
C ALA A 11 -41.21 4.68 25.10
N ALA A 12 -40.14 4.02 24.70
CA ALA A 12 -38.81 4.62 24.66
C ALA A 12 -38.83 5.90 23.79
N PRO A 13 -38.17 7.01 24.23
CA PRO A 13 -38.13 8.25 23.46
C PRO A 13 -37.49 7.98 22.10
N GLY A 14 -38.17 8.38 21.03
CA GLY A 14 -37.80 8.17 19.65
C GLY A 14 -36.35 8.62 19.43
N ARG A 15 -35.50 7.74 18.91
CA ARG A 15 -34.18 8.07 18.42
C ARG A 15 -34.32 9.22 17.41
N PRO A 16 -33.55 10.31 17.54
CA PRO A 16 -33.58 11.38 16.55
C PRO A 16 -33.26 10.75 15.18
N GLU A 17 -34.13 10.98 14.20
CA GLU A 17 -33.90 10.67 12.78
C GLU A 17 -32.79 11.58 12.24
N GLY A 18 -31.60 11.48 12.89
CA GLY A 18 -30.42 12.24 12.57
C GLY A 18 -29.66 11.65 11.43
N SER A 19 -29.60 12.38 10.34
CA SER A 19 -28.59 12.33 9.27
C SER A 19 -28.40 10.95 8.61
N ARG A 20 -29.39 10.54 7.81
CA ARG A 20 -29.10 9.61 6.72
C ARG A 20 -28.22 10.37 5.74
N LEU A 21 -26.91 10.04 5.76
CA LEU A 21 -26.00 10.44 4.68
C LEU A 21 -26.67 10.07 3.34
N PRO A 22 -26.53 10.91 2.29
CA PRO A 22 -27.13 10.64 1.00
C PRO A 22 -26.80 9.22 0.56
N HIS A 23 -27.81 8.37 0.36
CA HIS A 23 -27.61 6.99 -0.10
C HIS A 23 -26.94 7.04 -1.48
N GLU A 24 -25.66 6.69 -1.52
CA GLU A 24 -24.96 6.50 -2.79
C GLU A 24 -25.72 5.43 -3.59
N PRO A 25 -26.12 5.72 -4.86
CA PRO A 25 -26.92 4.79 -5.65
C PRO A 25 -26.19 3.44 -5.78
N GLU A 26 -26.94 2.35 -5.54
CA GLU A 26 -26.41 0.97 -5.54
C GLU A 26 -25.61 0.62 -6.81
N SER A 27 -25.96 1.21 -7.94
CA SER A 27 -25.24 1.05 -9.20
C SER A 27 -23.77 1.52 -9.11
N ARG A 28 -23.51 2.64 -8.42
CA ARG A 28 -22.15 3.15 -8.22
C ARG A 28 -21.34 2.25 -7.30
N ARG A 29 -21.95 1.72 -6.23
CA ARG A 29 -21.30 0.78 -5.32
C ARG A 29 -20.91 -0.52 -6.04
N ARG A 30 -21.80 -1.09 -6.87
CA ARG A 30 -21.50 -2.31 -7.65
C ARG A 30 -20.35 -2.09 -8.64
N VAL A 31 -20.35 -1.02 -9.40
CA VAL A 31 -19.27 -0.71 -10.36
C VAL A 31 -17.94 -0.52 -9.66
N ARG A 32 -17.92 0.15 -8.50
CA ARG A 32 -16.70 0.36 -7.71
C ARG A 32 -16.16 -0.95 -7.16
N SER A 33 -17.02 -1.84 -6.66
CA SER A 33 -16.67 -3.16 -6.17
C SER A 33 -16.03 -4.02 -7.26
N ASP A 34 -16.60 -4.03 -8.47
CA ASP A 34 -16.07 -4.83 -9.59
C ASP A 34 -14.71 -4.36 -10.06
N ARG A 35 -14.45 -3.06 -10.11
CA ARG A 35 -13.14 -2.51 -10.45
C ARG A 35 -12.07 -2.92 -9.44
N THR A 36 -12.35 -2.81 -8.15
CA THR A 36 -11.42 -3.22 -7.10
C THR A 36 -11.14 -4.72 -7.13
N ARG A 37 -12.15 -5.54 -7.41
CA ARG A 37 -12.00 -6.99 -7.58
C ARG A 37 -11.08 -7.35 -8.74
N ARG A 38 -11.25 -6.70 -9.89
CA ARG A 38 -10.38 -6.92 -11.07
C ARG A 38 -8.96 -6.47 -10.80
N LEU A 39 -8.77 -5.30 -10.17
CA LEU A 39 -7.45 -4.80 -9.77
C LEU A 39 -6.78 -5.75 -8.78
N GLY A 40 -7.51 -6.25 -7.78
CA GLY A 40 -6.98 -7.23 -6.81
C GLY A 40 -6.55 -8.55 -7.45
N ALA A 41 -7.29 -9.04 -8.46
CA ALA A 41 -6.89 -10.22 -9.22
C ALA A 41 -5.65 -9.97 -10.09
N PHE A 42 -5.59 -8.82 -10.75
CA PHE A 42 -4.42 -8.42 -11.53
C PHE A 42 -3.16 -8.30 -10.66
N LEU A 43 -3.25 -7.57 -9.54
CA LEU A 43 -2.11 -7.39 -8.63
C LEU A 43 -1.68 -8.70 -8.00
N PHE A 44 -2.62 -9.61 -7.69
CA PHE A 44 -2.28 -10.95 -7.22
C PHE A 44 -1.39 -11.70 -8.22
N LEU A 45 -1.72 -11.66 -9.51
CA LEU A 45 -0.92 -12.29 -10.56
C LEU A 45 0.41 -11.57 -10.80
N ALA A 46 0.43 -10.25 -10.63
CA ALA A 46 1.60 -9.41 -10.85
C ALA A 46 2.62 -9.49 -9.69
N GLN A 47 2.26 -9.99 -8.51
CA GLN A 47 3.18 -10.05 -7.35
C GLN A 47 4.49 -10.76 -7.67
N GLY A 48 4.46 -11.94 -8.27
CA GLY A 48 5.67 -12.69 -8.63
C GLY A 48 6.60 -11.91 -9.59
N PRO A 49 6.12 -11.45 -10.74
CA PRO A 49 6.87 -10.55 -11.63
C PRO A 49 7.40 -9.30 -10.93
N ILE A 50 6.63 -8.65 -10.05
CA ILE A 50 7.04 -7.43 -9.33
C ILE A 50 8.22 -7.73 -8.39
N VAL A 51 8.17 -8.81 -7.63
CA VAL A 51 9.29 -9.23 -6.74
C VAL A 51 10.60 -9.38 -7.53
N THR A 52 10.53 -9.96 -8.72
CA THR A 52 11.70 -10.16 -9.58
C THR A 52 12.15 -8.86 -10.26
N PHE A 53 11.20 -8.02 -10.67
CA PHE A 53 11.47 -6.78 -11.37
C PHE A 53 12.05 -5.68 -10.44
N THR A 54 11.61 -5.62 -9.18
CA THR A 54 12.03 -4.58 -8.23
C THR A 54 13.55 -4.43 -8.12
N PRO A 55 14.34 -5.48 -7.83
CA PRO A 55 15.79 -5.32 -7.72
C PRO A 55 16.43 -4.94 -9.06
N VAL A 56 15.95 -5.48 -10.18
CA VAL A 56 16.47 -5.15 -11.52
C VAL A 56 16.21 -3.68 -11.84
N TRP A 57 15.00 -3.19 -11.56
CA TRP A 57 14.63 -1.78 -11.72
C TRP A 57 15.51 -0.87 -10.86
N THR A 58 15.61 -1.17 -9.57
CA THR A 58 16.39 -0.36 -8.63
C THR A 58 17.85 -0.27 -9.06
N LEU A 59 18.48 -1.41 -9.32
CA LEU A 59 19.86 -1.44 -9.78
C LEU A 59 20.01 -0.74 -11.13
N GLY A 60 19.07 -0.92 -12.05
CA GLY A 60 19.05 -0.24 -13.35
C GLY A 60 19.05 1.28 -13.23
N VAL A 61 18.20 1.83 -12.35
CA VAL A 61 18.13 3.28 -12.08
C VAL A 61 19.48 3.80 -11.58
N PHE A 62 20.12 3.10 -10.65
CA PHE A 62 21.41 3.49 -10.11
C PHE A 62 22.53 3.36 -11.15
N PHE A 63 22.61 2.29 -11.90
CA PHE A 63 23.63 2.10 -12.93
C PHE A 63 23.47 3.07 -14.13
N MET A 64 22.26 3.54 -14.41
CA MET A 64 22.02 4.55 -15.43
C MET A 64 22.45 5.97 -14.99
N GLY A 65 22.89 6.15 -13.74
CA GLY A 65 23.27 7.44 -13.20
C GLY A 65 22.12 8.43 -13.06
N LEU A 66 20.87 7.92 -13.01
CA LEU A 66 19.68 8.75 -12.81
C LEU A 66 19.60 9.29 -11.37
N THR A 67 20.32 8.64 -10.48
CA THR A 67 20.57 9.10 -9.11
C THR A 67 22.06 8.98 -8.85
N GLY A 68 22.62 9.86 -8.03
CA GLY A 68 24.04 9.83 -7.71
C GLY A 68 24.42 8.53 -6.99
N GLY A 69 25.65 8.08 -7.14
CA GLY A 69 26.20 6.90 -6.46
C GLY A 69 26.76 7.23 -5.08
N GLY A 70 26.07 8.04 -4.27
CA GLY A 70 26.52 8.43 -2.93
C GLY A 70 26.20 7.39 -1.84
N TRP A 71 26.43 7.80 -0.60
CA TRP A 71 26.30 6.90 0.56
C TRP A 71 24.89 6.33 0.77
N PHE A 72 23.81 7.11 0.54
CA PHE A 72 22.44 6.62 0.69
C PHE A 72 22.10 5.53 -0.34
N THR A 73 22.60 5.66 -1.57
CA THR A 73 22.50 4.60 -2.58
C THR A 73 23.15 3.31 -2.11
N VAL A 74 24.34 3.37 -1.54
CA VAL A 74 25.07 2.20 -1.02
C VAL A 74 24.29 1.57 0.13
N PHE A 75 23.81 2.36 1.11
CA PHE A 75 23.00 1.87 2.21
C PHE A 75 21.67 1.28 1.74
N TYR A 76 21.04 1.90 0.76
CA TYR A 76 19.82 1.39 0.20
C TYR A 76 20.01 0.01 -0.46
N ILE A 77 21.04 -0.15 -1.28
CA ILE A 77 21.33 -1.43 -1.97
C ILE A 77 21.67 -2.53 -0.96
N ILE A 78 22.48 -2.23 0.05
CA ILE A 78 22.98 -3.25 0.99
C ILE A 78 21.92 -3.63 2.02
N TYR A 79 21.14 -2.68 2.54
CA TYR A 79 20.25 -2.93 3.68
C TYR A 79 18.77 -2.84 3.31
N ALA A 80 18.33 -1.80 2.61
CA ALA A 80 16.91 -1.59 2.36
C ALA A 80 16.38 -2.48 1.24
N LEU A 81 17.10 -2.62 0.14
CA LEU A 81 16.66 -3.42 -1.00
C LEU A 81 16.43 -4.90 -0.65
N PRO A 82 17.32 -5.60 0.08
CA PRO A 82 17.06 -6.97 0.54
C PRO A 82 15.81 -7.07 1.41
N VAL A 83 15.60 -6.11 2.33
CA VAL A 83 14.40 -6.08 3.18
C VAL A 83 13.13 -5.91 2.36
N VAL A 84 13.14 -5.00 1.37
CA VAL A 84 12.01 -4.78 0.45
C VAL A 84 11.71 -6.04 -0.36
N VAL A 85 12.73 -6.68 -0.93
CA VAL A 85 12.56 -7.90 -1.73
C VAL A 85 12.04 -9.05 -0.87
N ILE A 86 12.58 -9.25 0.32
CA ILE A 86 12.10 -10.27 1.26
C ILE A 86 10.65 -9.97 1.66
N GLY A 87 10.33 -8.72 2.00
CA GLY A 87 8.96 -8.30 2.34
C GLY A 87 7.97 -8.58 1.21
N GLN A 88 8.31 -8.24 -0.03
CA GLN A 88 7.49 -8.52 -1.20
C GLN A 88 7.34 -10.03 -1.45
N ALA A 89 8.42 -10.81 -1.30
CA ALA A 89 8.37 -12.27 -1.42
C ALA A 89 7.46 -12.90 -0.36
N LEU A 90 7.48 -12.40 0.88
CA LEU A 90 6.57 -12.83 1.94
C LEU A 90 5.12 -12.48 1.61
N MET A 91 4.83 -11.26 1.15
CA MET A 91 3.48 -10.86 0.71
C MET A 91 2.97 -11.80 -0.39
N TRP A 92 3.79 -12.10 -1.38
CA TRP A 92 3.45 -13.05 -2.44
C TRP A 92 3.20 -14.46 -1.91
N ALA A 93 4.09 -14.97 -1.05
CA ALA A 93 3.96 -16.31 -0.47
C ALA A 93 2.67 -16.45 0.35
N PHE A 94 2.35 -15.46 1.18
CA PHE A 94 1.13 -15.47 1.99
C PHE A 94 -0.13 -15.36 1.14
N SER A 95 -0.15 -14.46 0.17
CA SER A 95 -1.27 -14.37 -0.78
C SER A 95 -1.46 -15.69 -1.55
N ALA A 96 -0.38 -16.37 -1.94
CA ALA A 96 -0.43 -17.66 -2.62
C ALA A 96 -0.94 -18.79 -1.70
N LEU A 97 -0.53 -18.79 -0.42
CA LEU A 97 -1.02 -19.74 0.57
C LEU A 97 -2.53 -19.54 0.83
N GLU A 98 -2.98 -18.29 1.00
CA GLU A 98 -4.39 -17.99 1.19
C GLU A 98 -5.21 -18.38 -0.03
N ALA A 99 -4.72 -18.09 -1.25
CA ALA A 99 -5.38 -18.48 -2.48
C ALA A 99 -5.52 -20.02 -2.64
N ARG A 100 -4.56 -20.80 -2.10
CA ARG A 100 -4.66 -22.27 -2.05
C ARG A 100 -5.73 -22.75 -1.07
N ARG A 101 -5.90 -22.05 0.06
CA ARG A 101 -6.89 -22.40 1.10
C ARG A 101 -8.32 -22.04 0.68
N THR A 102 -8.49 -20.86 0.09
CA THR A 102 -9.81 -20.31 -0.22
C THR A 102 -10.25 -20.55 -1.66
N HIS A 103 -9.35 -21.06 -2.53
CA HIS A 103 -9.52 -21.14 -3.98
C HIS A 103 -9.82 -19.77 -4.66
N VAL A 104 -9.59 -18.67 -3.97
CA VAL A 104 -9.83 -17.30 -4.46
C VAL A 104 -8.49 -16.63 -4.79
N ARG A 105 -8.24 -16.36 -6.06
CA ARG A 105 -6.99 -15.73 -6.55
C ARG A 105 -7.16 -14.22 -6.69
N ARG A 106 -7.35 -13.53 -5.58
CA ARG A 106 -7.42 -12.06 -5.54
C ARG A 106 -7.00 -11.56 -4.17
N LEU A 107 -6.52 -10.33 -4.12
CA LEU A 107 -6.33 -9.61 -2.86
C LEU A 107 -7.67 -9.03 -2.39
N ASN A 108 -7.84 -8.89 -1.07
CA ASN A 108 -8.96 -8.12 -0.53
C ASN A 108 -8.82 -6.62 -0.88
N ALA A 109 -9.86 -5.82 -0.67
CA ALA A 109 -9.87 -4.42 -1.07
C ALA A 109 -8.75 -3.59 -0.40
N VAL A 110 -8.54 -3.77 0.91
CA VAL A 110 -7.51 -3.05 1.67
C VAL A 110 -6.12 -3.49 1.23
N GLY A 111 -5.88 -4.81 1.12
CA GLY A 111 -4.62 -5.36 0.65
C GLY A 111 -4.28 -4.93 -0.78
N THR A 112 -5.29 -4.82 -1.66
CA THR A 112 -5.13 -4.34 -3.03
C THR A 112 -4.56 -2.91 -3.07
N TRP A 113 -5.16 -1.99 -2.31
CA TRP A 113 -4.70 -0.60 -2.28
C TRP A 113 -3.39 -0.44 -1.53
N ALA A 114 -3.21 -1.11 -0.40
CA ALA A 114 -1.97 -1.07 0.35
C ALA A 114 -0.79 -1.63 -0.48
N TYR A 115 -0.98 -2.75 -1.16
CA TYR A 115 0.04 -3.32 -2.03
C TYR A 115 0.35 -2.40 -3.23
N LEU A 116 -0.67 -1.81 -3.85
CA LEU A 116 -0.47 -0.86 -4.94
C LEU A 116 0.36 0.35 -4.50
N VAL A 117 0.01 0.96 -3.37
CA VAL A 117 0.76 2.10 -2.81
C VAL A 117 2.20 1.70 -2.51
N HIS A 118 2.41 0.53 -1.87
CA HIS A 118 3.74 0.00 -1.60
C HIS A 118 4.57 -0.12 -2.87
N VAL A 119 4.04 -0.77 -3.91
CA VAL A 119 4.75 -0.98 -5.18
C VAL A 119 5.09 0.34 -5.86
N VAL A 120 4.14 1.28 -5.92
CA VAL A 120 4.39 2.60 -6.50
C VAL A 120 5.52 3.32 -5.74
N CYS A 121 5.48 3.34 -4.40
CA CYS A 121 6.53 3.94 -3.59
C CYS A 121 7.90 3.28 -3.83
N VAL A 122 7.95 1.94 -3.87
CA VAL A 122 9.20 1.19 -4.12
C VAL A 122 9.78 1.47 -5.50
N LEU A 123 8.93 1.62 -6.53
CA LEU A 123 9.41 1.92 -7.89
C LEU A 123 9.81 3.38 -8.07
N VAL A 124 9.15 4.31 -7.37
CA VAL A 124 9.45 5.75 -7.46
C VAL A 124 10.65 6.12 -6.59
N PHE A 125 10.81 5.49 -5.42
CA PHE A 125 11.84 5.83 -4.45
C PHE A 125 13.26 5.91 -5.05
N PRO A 126 13.76 4.94 -5.85
CA PRO A 126 15.08 5.03 -6.44
C PRO A 126 15.29 6.24 -7.37
N LEU A 127 14.21 6.74 -8.00
CA LEU A 127 14.26 7.89 -8.91
C LEU A 127 14.38 9.23 -8.16
N ILE A 128 13.80 9.30 -6.96
CA ILE A 128 13.74 10.54 -6.18
C ILE A 128 14.78 10.60 -5.07
N LEU A 129 15.47 9.48 -4.80
CA LEU A 129 16.48 9.40 -3.73
C LEU A 129 17.49 10.52 -3.85
N VAL A 130 17.50 11.40 -2.87
CA VAL A 130 18.51 12.46 -2.73
C VAL A 130 19.74 11.84 -2.08
N ASP A 131 20.84 11.87 -2.78
CA ASP A 131 22.07 11.26 -2.31
C ASP A 131 23.09 12.31 -1.89
N VAL A 132 24.02 11.92 -1.03
CA VAL A 132 25.11 12.76 -0.55
C VAL A 132 26.44 12.01 -0.74
N ASP A 133 27.44 12.71 -1.21
CA ASP A 133 28.82 12.26 -1.29
C ASP A 133 29.69 13.17 -0.41
N ASP A 134 30.89 12.73 -0.08
CA ASP A 134 31.82 13.44 0.80
C ASP A 134 32.21 14.85 0.29
N SER A 135 31.96 15.14 -0.98
CA SER A 135 32.37 16.38 -1.62
C SER A 135 31.25 17.24 -2.22
N HIS A 136 30.07 16.65 -2.55
CA HIS A 136 29.00 17.35 -3.26
C HIS A 136 27.63 16.75 -2.96
N ASP A 137 26.61 17.60 -2.95
CA ASP A 137 25.21 17.15 -2.98
C ASP A 137 24.90 16.57 -4.36
N ILE A 138 24.61 15.28 -4.41
CA ILE A 138 24.28 14.60 -5.66
C ILE A 138 22.77 14.75 -5.89
N GLY A 139 22.43 15.35 -7.02
CA GLY A 139 21.03 15.63 -7.37
C GLY A 139 20.21 14.36 -7.62
N SER A 140 18.93 14.44 -7.28
CA SER A 140 17.90 13.47 -7.63
C SER A 140 17.04 14.00 -8.77
N LEU A 141 16.12 13.19 -9.30
CA LEU A 141 15.13 13.65 -10.27
C LEU A 141 14.38 14.89 -9.76
N LEU A 142 14.09 14.97 -8.46
CA LEU A 142 13.39 16.11 -7.83
C LEU A 142 14.23 17.39 -7.89
N THR A 143 15.53 17.30 -7.63
CA THR A 143 16.42 18.47 -7.71
C THR A 143 16.64 18.90 -9.16
N TRP A 144 16.63 17.98 -10.12
CA TRP A 144 16.74 18.30 -11.54
C TRP A 144 15.53 19.09 -12.06
N ILE A 145 14.33 18.83 -11.52
CA ILE A 145 13.13 19.63 -11.86
C ILE A 145 13.03 20.92 -11.05
N GLY A 146 14.07 21.28 -10.28
CA GLY A 146 14.19 22.55 -9.57
C GLY A 146 13.66 22.55 -8.13
N LEU A 147 13.39 21.39 -7.54
CA LEU A 147 12.98 21.33 -6.13
C LEU A 147 14.20 21.63 -5.24
N PRO A 148 14.09 22.53 -4.24
CA PRO A 148 15.17 22.75 -3.26
C PRO A 148 15.48 21.43 -2.52
N HIS A 149 16.77 21.19 -2.22
CA HIS A 149 17.26 19.95 -1.58
C HIS A 149 16.49 19.57 -0.32
N PHE A 150 16.17 20.54 0.54
CA PHE A 150 15.39 20.29 1.74
C PHE A 150 14.01 19.67 1.46
N PHE A 151 13.29 20.18 0.46
CA PHE A 151 11.99 19.65 0.06
C PHE A 151 12.13 18.30 -0.64
N ALA A 152 13.14 18.14 -1.49
CA ALA A 152 13.42 16.86 -2.16
C ALA A 152 13.68 15.76 -1.12
N PHE A 153 14.50 16.03 -0.10
CA PHE A 153 14.77 15.10 1.00
C PHE A 153 13.53 14.80 1.84
N THR A 154 12.67 15.79 2.06
CA THR A 154 11.39 15.58 2.78
C THR A 154 10.44 14.68 2.01
N VAL A 155 10.33 14.87 0.68
CA VAL A 155 9.50 14.02 -0.19
C VAL A 155 10.04 12.59 -0.24
N ASP A 156 11.35 12.44 -0.35
CA ASP A 156 12.02 11.14 -0.32
C ASP A 156 11.71 10.37 0.98
N GLY A 157 11.93 11.00 2.13
CA GLY A 157 11.58 10.44 3.43
C GLY A 157 10.09 10.09 3.56
N ALA A 158 9.20 10.95 3.06
CA ALA A 158 7.76 10.70 3.08
C ALA A 158 7.38 9.47 2.21
N VAL A 159 7.94 9.34 1.01
CA VAL A 159 7.70 8.19 0.13
C VAL A 159 8.20 6.90 0.76
N LEU A 160 9.38 6.92 1.40
CA LEU A 160 9.93 5.78 2.12
C LEU A 160 8.99 5.33 3.25
N VAL A 161 8.56 6.26 4.11
CA VAL A 161 7.67 5.96 5.24
C VAL A 161 6.31 5.46 4.75
N VAL A 162 5.69 6.12 3.78
CA VAL A 162 4.39 5.70 3.22
C VAL A 162 4.51 4.32 2.57
N GLY A 163 5.57 4.08 1.82
CA GLY A 163 5.83 2.78 1.20
C GLY A 163 6.03 1.66 2.21
N ALA A 164 6.79 1.92 3.29
CA ALA A 164 7.01 0.96 4.36
C ALA A 164 5.71 0.64 5.12
N LEU A 165 4.94 1.65 5.52
CA LEU A 165 3.65 1.47 6.21
C LEU A 165 2.65 0.72 5.32
N ALA A 166 2.55 1.08 4.05
CA ALA A 166 1.69 0.38 3.10
C ALA A 166 2.11 -1.09 2.93
N GLY A 167 3.42 -1.38 2.90
CA GLY A 167 3.95 -2.73 2.88
C GLY A 167 3.57 -3.55 4.11
N VAL A 168 3.71 -2.96 5.32
CA VAL A 168 3.29 -3.61 6.58
C VAL A 168 1.78 -3.89 6.58
N VAL A 169 0.96 -2.94 6.14
CA VAL A 169 -0.51 -3.13 6.03
C VAL A 169 -0.82 -4.23 5.02
N ALA A 170 -0.20 -4.21 3.84
CA ALA A 170 -0.41 -5.24 2.82
C ALA A 170 -0.05 -6.63 3.33
N LEU A 171 1.05 -6.77 4.08
CA LEU A 171 1.49 -8.00 4.70
C LEU A 171 0.51 -8.46 5.78
N ALA A 172 0.10 -7.58 6.68
CA ALA A 172 -0.82 -7.90 7.78
C ALA A 172 -2.20 -8.33 7.26
N VAL A 173 -2.72 -7.61 6.26
CA VAL A 173 -4.05 -7.88 5.67
C VAL A 173 -4.03 -9.09 4.74
N GLY A 174 -2.87 -9.47 4.21
CA GLY A 174 -2.69 -10.70 3.42
C GLY A 174 -3.02 -12.00 4.19
N TRP A 175 -3.05 -11.93 5.54
CA TRP A 175 -3.43 -13.04 6.42
C TRP A 175 -4.91 -13.06 6.82
N MET A 176 -5.64 -11.98 6.53
CA MET A 176 -7.04 -11.89 6.92
C MET A 176 -7.92 -12.63 5.92
N PRO A 177 -8.88 -13.44 6.39
CA PRO A 177 -9.81 -14.11 5.51
C PRO A 177 -10.55 -13.07 4.65
N LEU A 178 -10.80 -13.44 3.39
CA LEU A 178 -11.62 -12.61 2.51
C LEU A 178 -13.05 -12.67 3.04
N GLU A 179 -13.57 -11.55 3.56
CA GLU A 179 -14.99 -11.40 3.82
C GLU A 179 -15.75 -11.47 2.47
N GLU A 180 -16.69 -12.40 2.39
CA GLU A 180 -17.51 -12.62 1.21
C GLU A 180 -18.59 -11.56 1.03
#